data_826505a980104c187b1d5147a3e4327e
#
_entry.id   826505a980104c187b1d5147a3e4327e
#
_cell.length_a   1.000
_cell.length_b   1.000
_cell.length_c   1.000
_cell.angle_alpha   90.00
_cell.angle_beta   90.00
_cell.angle_gamma   90.00
#
_symmetry.space_group_name_H-M   'P 1'
#
loop_
_entity.id
_entity.type
_entity.pdbx_description
1 polymer ?
#
loop_
_entity_poly.entity_id
_entity_poly.type
_entity_poly.pdbx_seq_one_letter_code
_entity_poly.pdbx_strand_id
1 'polypeptide(L)'
;EFVTKPAQFEAMNEMYHAQKQFNDAANGISSDSLYNVALNGSEGKFGMLDIMDEYSGTPAANLAKYYAGMAYLNLKDYKNAVAMLDGYKAEDEATGPLAKGAIGDAFVQLNQNEDALKYYIEAAKMRDNEFTAPTYYYKAGTLALELGKAKEALGYFNTIKEKYPNATEASSVDVFIGKAQAMSK
;
A
#
# COMPACT_ATOMS: atom_id res chain seq x y z
N GLU A 1 5.98 29.22 8.61
CA GLU A 1 4.59 28.78 8.34
C GLU A 1 3.92 29.52 7.17
N PHE A 2 4.21 30.79 6.89
CA PHE A 2 3.54 31.58 5.84
C PHE A 2 4.03 31.30 4.41
N VAL A 3 5.22 30.73 4.25
CA VAL A 3 5.84 30.49 2.92
C VAL A 3 5.39 29.16 2.30
N THR A 4 4.96 28.20 3.11
CA THR A 4 4.56 26.85 2.64
C THR A 4 3.13 26.74 2.11
N LYS A 5 2.21 27.62 2.56
CA LYS A 5 0.79 27.57 2.16
C LYS A 5 0.56 27.87 0.68
N PRO A 6 1.16 28.93 0.06
CA PRO A 6 1.00 29.15 -1.38
C PRO A 6 1.55 28.01 -2.22
N ALA A 7 2.76 27.51 -1.91
CA ALA A 7 3.36 26.38 -2.62
C ALA A 7 2.54 25.09 -2.49
N GLN A 8 1.97 24.82 -1.31
CA GLN A 8 1.07 23.67 -1.12
C GLN A 8 -0.18 23.78 -1.99
N PHE A 9 -0.80 24.96 -2.05
CA PHE A 9 -2.01 25.18 -2.86
C PHE A 9 -1.72 25.02 -4.36
N GLU A 10 -0.60 25.58 -4.81
CA GLU A 10 -0.14 25.43 -6.19
C GLU A 10 0.15 23.96 -6.52
N ALA A 11 0.91 23.28 -5.68
CA ALA A 11 1.22 21.85 -5.82
C ALA A 11 -0.05 20.97 -5.91
N MET A 12 -1.06 21.24 -5.11
CA MET A 12 -2.34 20.51 -5.16
C MET A 12 -3.08 20.75 -6.49
N ASN A 13 -3.07 21.98 -7.00
CA ASN A 13 -3.69 22.31 -8.29
C ASN A 13 -2.98 21.61 -9.44
N GLU A 14 -1.63 21.66 -9.46
CA GLU A 14 -0.83 20.99 -10.49
C GLU A 14 -0.97 19.46 -10.41
N MET A 15 -1.05 18.89 -9.22
CA MET A 15 -1.21 17.45 -9.02
C MET A 15 -2.58 16.91 -9.50
N TYR A 16 -3.60 17.76 -9.64
CA TYR A 16 -4.97 17.32 -9.98
C TYR A 16 -5.04 16.50 -11.28
N HIS A 17 -4.29 16.91 -12.33
CA HIS A 17 -4.26 16.19 -13.58
C HIS A 17 -3.69 14.77 -13.40
N ALA A 18 -2.56 14.65 -12.73
CA ALA A 18 -1.92 13.37 -12.46
C ALA A 18 -2.81 12.44 -11.59
N GLN A 19 -3.48 13.00 -10.57
CA GLN A 19 -4.46 12.24 -9.77
C GLN A 19 -5.62 11.73 -10.60
N LYS A 20 -6.14 12.56 -11.52
CA LYS A 20 -7.22 12.15 -12.43
C LYS A 20 -6.78 10.97 -13.28
N GLN A 21 -5.59 11.04 -13.90
CA GLN A 21 -5.05 9.97 -14.73
C GLN A 21 -4.86 8.66 -13.92
N PHE A 22 -4.35 8.78 -12.68
CA PHE A 22 -4.23 7.64 -11.77
C PHE A 22 -5.60 7.01 -11.46
N ASN A 23 -6.60 7.83 -11.13
CA ASN A 23 -7.94 7.34 -10.80
C ASN A 23 -8.63 6.69 -12.01
N ASP A 24 -8.48 7.27 -13.20
CA ASP A 24 -9.00 6.70 -14.45
C ASP A 24 -8.34 5.33 -14.73
N ALA A 25 -7.03 5.21 -14.53
CA ALA A 25 -6.30 3.95 -14.63
C ALA A 25 -6.81 2.90 -13.62
N ALA A 26 -6.97 3.29 -12.36
CA ALA A 26 -7.44 2.42 -11.29
C ALA A 26 -8.88 1.92 -11.52
N ASN A 27 -9.70 2.70 -12.23
CA ASN A 27 -11.06 2.32 -12.64
C ASN A 27 -11.12 1.47 -13.93
N GLY A 28 -9.99 0.99 -14.43
CA GLY A 28 -9.92 0.06 -15.55
C GLY A 28 -9.94 0.67 -16.94
N ILE A 29 -9.70 1.97 -17.06
CA ILE A 29 -9.64 2.68 -18.33
C ILE A 29 -8.19 2.67 -18.85
N SER A 30 -7.80 1.69 -19.68
CA SER A 30 -6.48 1.63 -20.35
C SER A 30 -5.28 1.88 -19.43
N SER A 31 -5.08 1.03 -18.49
CA SER A 31 -4.34 1.24 -17.24
C SER A 31 -2.86 1.67 -17.40
N ASP A 32 -2.03 0.96 -18.17
CA ASP A 32 -0.59 1.20 -18.18
C ASP A 32 -0.21 2.58 -18.74
N SER A 33 -0.90 3.01 -19.82
CA SER A 33 -0.67 4.34 -20.40
C SER A 33 -1.02 5.45 -19.42
N LEU A 34 -2.16 5.33 -18.73
CA LEU A 34 -2.62 6.34 -17.78
C LEU A 34 -1.78 6.38 -16.51
N TYR A 35 -1.30 5.22 -16.02
CA TYR A 35 -0.32 5.21 -14.91
C TYR A 35 0.99 5.91 -15.31
N ASN A 36 1.47 5.70 -16.55
CA ASN A 36 2.65 6.41 -17.05
C ASN A 36 2.41 7.91 -17.15
N VAL A 37 1.23 8.35 -17.60
CA VAL A 37 0.86 9.78 -17.63
C VAL A 37 0.75 10.33 -16.21
N ALA A 38 0.17 9.59 -15.29
CA ALA A 38 0.11 9.99 -13.89
C ALA A 38 1.50 10.19 -13.26
N LEU A 39 2.47 9.33 -13.62
CA LEU A 39 3.85 9.46 -13.14
C LEU A 39 4.60 10.63 -13.77
N ASN A 40 4.57 10.74 -15.09
CA ASN A 40 5.49 11.59 -15.86
C ASN A 40 4.84 12.84 -16.41
N GLY A 41 3.52 13.01 -16.25
CA GLY A 41 2.78 14.11 -16.85
C GLY A 41 2.53 13.94 -18.34
N SER A 42 1.86 14.90 -18.94
CA SER A 42 1.63 15.00 -20.40
C SER A 42 1.15 16.39 -20.77
N GLU A 43 1.34 16.78 -22.02
CA GLU A 43 0.83 18.04 -22.59
C GLU A 43 1.20 19.28 -21.76
N GLY A 44 2.40 19.30 -21.19
CA GLY A 44 2.88 20.40 -20.35
C GLY A 44 2.29 20.43 -18.93
N LYS A 45 1.60 19.36 -18.51
CA LYS A 45 1.08 19.19 -17.14
C LYS A 45 1.98 18.26 -16.35
N PHE A 46 2.17 18.57 -15.10
CA PHE A 46 3.02 17.82 -14.17
C PHE A 46 2.45 16.41 -13.91
N GLY A 47 3.38 15.44 -13.84
CA GLY A 47 3.15 14.13 -13.24
C GLY A 47 3.52 14.12 -11.76
N MET A 48 3.32 12.99 -11.10
CA MET A 48 3.64 12.84 -9.68
C MET A 48 5.13 13.05 -9.40
N LEU A 49 6.01 12.68 -10.33
CA LEU A 49 7.46 12.86 -10.18
C LEU A 49 7.84 14.34 -10.23
N ASP A 50 7.23 15.11 -11.14
CA ASP A 50 7.46 16.56 -11.22
C ASP A 50 6.97 17.27 -9.95
N ILE A 51 5.79 16.87 -9.41
CA ILE A 51 5.26 17.41 -8.15
C ILE A 51 6.21 17.15 -6.98
N MET A 52 6.81 15.97 -6.93
CA MET A 52 7.77 15.63 -5.87
C MET A 52 9.04 16.47 -5.94
N ASP A 53 9.47 16.83 -7.13
CA ASP A 53 10.70 17.59 -7.40
C ASP A 53 10.48 19.08 -7.18
N GLU A 54 9.52 19.67 -7.88
CA GLU A 54 9.24 21.11 -7.86
C GLU A 54 8.67 21.60 -6.53
N TYR A 55 7.87 20.77 -5.85
CA TYR A 55 7.21 21.13 -4.60
C TYR A 55 7.74 20.35 -3.39
N SER A 56 9.01 19.98 -3.44
CA SER A 56 9.67 19.20 -2.38
C SER A 56 9.41 19.80 -0.99
N GLY A 57 9.13 18.94 -0.01
CA GLY A 57 8.85 19.35 1.38
C GLY A 57 7.40 19.76 1.64
N THR A 58 6.53 19.82 0.62
CA THR A 58 5.09 20.07 0.82
C THR A 58 4.32 18.78 1.13
N PRO A 59 3.17 18.86 1.81
CA PRO A 59 2.25 17.72 1.94
C PRO A 59 1.80 17.13 0.59
N ALA A 60 1.66 17.96 -0.46
CA ALA A 60 1.33 17.49 -1.80
C ALA A 60 2.43 16.60 -2.38
N ALA A 61 3.70 17.01 -2.27
CA ALA A 61 4.84 16.20 -2.70
C ALA A 61 4.94 14.89 -1.90
N ASN A 62 4.59 14.92 -0.61
CA ASN A 62 4.51 13.70 0.18
C ASN A 62 3.38 12.77 -0.31
N LEU A 63 2.19 13.32 -0.61
CA LEU A 63 1.07 12.54 -1.18
C LEU A 63 1.39 12.02 -2.59
N ALA A 64 2.13 12.78 -3.40
CA ALA A 64 2.58 12.35 -4.71
C ALA A 64 3.44 11.08 -4.65
N LYS A 65 4.23 10.87 -3.58
CA LYS A 65 4.98 9.61 -3.37
C LYS A 65 4.04 8.41 -3.26
N TYR A 66 2.93 8.55 -2.54
CA TYR A 66 1.94 7.48 -2.42
C TYR A 66 1.36 7.11 -3.79
N TYR A 67 0.89 8.11 -4.55
CA TYR A 67 0.35 7.87 -5.89
C TYR A 67 1.39 7.30 -6.87
N ALA A 68 2.61 7.84 -6.85
CA ALA A 68 3.70 7.33 -7.67
C ALA A 68 4.04 5.88 -7.32
N GLY A 69 4.13 5.54 -6.05
CA GLY A 69 4.39 4.18 -5.60
C GLY A 69 3.30 3.20 -6.00
N MET A 70 2.04 3.60 -5.87
CA MET A 70 0.90 2.77 -6.33
C MET A 70 0.86 2.63 -7.86
N ALA A 71 1.22 3.67 -8.61
CA ALA A 71 1.33 3.60 -10.06
C ALA A 71 2.45 2.64 -10.50
N TYR A 72 3.62 2.74 -9.89
CA TYR A 72 4.74 1.81 -10.14
C TYR A 72 4.38 0.36 -9.80
N LEU A 73 3.64 0.13 -8.71
CA LEU A 73 3.17 -1.22 -8.35
C LEU A 73 2.28 -1.82 -9.45
N ASN A 74 1.34 -1.03 -9.98
CA ASN A 74 0.46 -1.45 -11.07
C ASN A 74 1.21 -1.66 -12.39
N LEU A 75 2.24 -0.86 -12.65
CA LEU A 75 3.14 -1.03 -13.80
C LEU A 75 4.17 -2.17 -13.60
N LYS A 76 4.11 -2.87 -12.47
CA LYS A 76 5.03 -3.96 -12.10
C LYS A 76 6.49 -3.52 -11.92
N ASP A 77 6.73 -2.24 -11.75
CA ASP A 77 8.03 -1.70 -11.34
C ASP A 77 8.14 -1.72 -9.81
N TYR A 78 8.29 -2.91 -9.27
CA TYR A 78 8.22 -3.17 -7.84
C TYR A 78 9.33 -2.47 -7.04
N LYS A 79 10.51 -2.27 -7.63
CA LYS A 79 11.62 -1.58 -6.97
C LYS A 79 11.31 -0.10 -6.75
N ASN A 80 10.82 0.57 -7.77
CA ASN A 80 10.42 1.97 -7.67
C ASN A 80 9.16 2.12 -6.80
N ALA A 81 8.23 1.17 -6.86
CA ALA A 81 7.07 1.14 -5.96
C ALA A 81 7.50 1.15 -4.48
N VAL A 82 8.40 0.24 -4.10
CA VAL A 82 8.94 0.19 -2.72
C VAL A 82 9.63 1.51 -2.36
N ALA A 83 10.50 2.04 -3.22
CA ALA A 83 11.23 3.28 -2.94
C ALA A 83 10.30 4.48 -2.69
N MET A 84 9.24 4.62 -3.50
CA MET A 84 8.26 5.70 -3.34
C MET A 84 7.41 5.53 -2.08
N LEU A 85 6.85 4.35 -1.86
CA LEU A 85 5.96 4.07 -0.74
C LEU A 85 6.67 4.10 0.61
N ASP A 86 7.93 3.66 0.68
CA ASP A 86 8.71 3.73 1.92
C ASP A 86 9.07 5.17 2.30
N GLY A 87 9.22 6.04 1.31
CA GLY A 87 9.41 7.48 1.51
C GLY A 87 8.13 8.27 1.86
N TYR A 88 6.95 7.64 1.77
CA TYR A 88 5.67 8.28 2.08
C TYR A 88 5.41 8.33 3.59
N LYS A 89 4.94 9.47 4.08
CA LYS A 89 4.53 9.66 5.48
C LYS A 89 3.03 9.86 5.54
N ALA A 90 2.32 8.85 6.01
CA ALA A 90 0.85 8.89 6.11
C ALA A 90 0.41 9.87 7.20
N GLU A 91 -0.56 10.70 6.86
CA GLU A 91 -1.21 11.66 7.78
C GLU A 91 -2.62 11.20 8.19
N ASP A 92 -3.15 10.18 7.53
CA ASP A 92 -4.50 9.64 7.75
C ASP A 92 -4.48 8.18 8.25
N GLU A 93 -5.67 7.66 8.58
CA GLU A 93 -5.85 6.32 9.16
C GLU A 93 -5.77 5.18 8.13
N ALA A 94 -5.89 5.49 6.83
CA ALA A 94 -6.03 4.48 5.77
C ALA A 94 -4.76 4.34 4.92
N THR A 95 -4.19 5.43 4.43
CA THR A 95 -3.11 5.38 3.44
C THR A 95 -1.81 4.80 3.99
N GLY A 96 -1.56 4.92 5.30
CA GLY A 96 -0.40 4.32 5.95
C GLY A 96 -0.38 2.79 5.85
N PRO A 97 -1.40 2.09 6.38
CA PRO A 97 -1.53 0.65 6.23
C PRO A 97 -1.54 0.21 4.77
N LEU A 98 -2.23 0.94 3.87
CA LEU A 98 -2.26 0.63 2.45
C LEU A 98 -0.88 0.73 1.80
N ALA A 99 -0.10 1.77 2.09
CA ALA A 99 1.26 1.91 1.59
C ALA A 99 2.17 0.77 2.06
N LYS A 100 2.14 0.44 3.35
CA LYS A 100 2.91 -0.69 3.91
C LYS A 100 2.49 -2.02 3.30
N GLY A 101 1.19 -2.25 3.13
CA GLY A 101 0.68 -3.46 2.48
C GLY A 101 1.10 -3.56 1.01
N ALA A 102 1.09 -2.45 0.27
CA ALA A 102 1.54 -2.39 -1.12
C ALA A 102 3.06 -2.66 -1.25
N ILE A 103 3.88 -2.21 -0.29
CA ILE A 103 5.29 -2.60 -0.21
C ILE A 103 5.42 -4.12 0.00
N GLY A 104 4.61 -4.71 0.88
CA GLY A 104 4.54 -6.16 1.05
C GLY A 104 4.19 -6.88 -0.25
N ASP A 105 3.18 -6.40 -0.98
CA ASP A 105 2.79 -6.96 -2.28
C ASP A 105 3.95 -6.89 -3.30
N ALA A 106 4.69 -5.77 -3.33
CA ALA A 106 5.86 -5.61 -4.19
C ALA A 106 6.97 -6.61 -3.83
N PHE A 107 7.24 -6.81 -2.53
CA PHE A 107 8.25 -7.78 -2.08
C PHE A 107 7.86 -9.23 -2.41
N VAL A 108 6.58 -9.60 -2.35
CA VAL A 108 6.12 -10.92 -2.83
C VAL A 108 6.49 -11.10 -4.31
N GLN A 109 6.23 -10.10 -5.15
CA GLN A 109 6.55 -10.16 -6.58
C GLN A 109 8.06 -10.21 -6.85
N LEU A 110 8.86 -9.67 -5.94
CA LEU A 110 10.33 -9.75 -5.99
C LEU A 110 10.87 -11.06 -5.39
N ASN A 111 10.02 -12.00 -4.96
CA ASN A 111 10.37 -13.23 -4.26
C ASN A 111 11.12 -12.98 -2.94
N GLN A 112 10.89 -11.84 -2.30
CA GLN A 112 11.46 -11.45 -1.01
C GLN A 112 10.40 -11.65 0.10
N ASN A 113 9.98 -12.89 0.30
CA ASN A 113 8.80 -13.23 1.10
C ASN A 113 8.97 -12.92 2.60
N GLU A 114 10.18 -12.94 3.14
CA GLU A 114 10.44 -12.56 4.54
C GLU A 114 10.22 -11.05 4.74
N ASP A 115 10.69 -10.23 3.81
CA ASP A 115 10.44 -8.78 3.85
C ASP A 115 8.96 -8.48 3.63
N ALA A 116 8.29 -9.18 2.70
CA ALA A 116 6.85 -9.06 2.50
C ALA A 116 6.06 -9.35 3.78
N LEU A 117 6.39 -10.44 4.48
CA LEU A 117 5.76 -10.80 5.75
C LEU A 117 5.91 -9.69 6.79
N LYS A 118 7.11 -9.14 6.92
CA LYS A 118 7.38 -8.02 7.83
C LYS A 118 6.49 -6.81 7.52
N TYR A 119 6.39 -6.39 6.26
CA TYR A 119 5.58 -5.25 5.86
C TYR A 119 4.08 -5.49 6.03
N TYR A 120 3.57 -6.69 5.78
CA TYR A 120 2.18 -7.04 6.09
C TYR A 120 1.87 -6.94 7.58
N ILE A 121 2.80 -7.40 8.44
CA ILE A 121 2.63 -7.28 9.90
C ILE A 121 2.67 -5.81 10.34
N GLU A 122 3.57 -4.99 9.77
CA GLU A 122 3.62 -3.55 10.02
C GLU A 122 2.29 -2.89 9.60
N ALA A 123 1.76 -3.21 8.42
CA ALA A 123 0.49 -2.71 7.93
C ALA A 123 -0.68 -3.10 8.85
N ALA A 124 -0.74 -4.36 9.27
CA ALA A 124 -1.79 -4.87 10.15
C ALA A 124 -1.80 -4.19 11.53
N LYS A 125 -0.61 -3.84 12.05
CA LYS A 125 -0.45 -3.24 13.39
C LYS A 125 -0.46 -1.72 13.38
N MET A 126 -0.32 -1.09 12.24
CA MET A 126 -0.16 0.37 12.13
C MET A 126 -1.39 1.13 12.60
N ARG A 127 -2.57 0.60 12.32
CA ARG A 127 -3.86 1.14 12.77
C ARG A 127 -4.79 -0.01 13.17
N ASP A 128 -5.33 0.06 14.37
CA ASP A 128 -6.30 -0.94 14.87
C ASP A 128 -7.70 -0.58 14.36
N ASN A 129 -8.03 -1.03 13.14
CA ASN A 129 -9.32 -0.78 12.50
C ASN A 129 -9.84 -2.04 11.79
N GLU A 130 -11.16 -2.10 11.56
CA GLU A 130 -11.83 -3.26 10.96
C GLU A 130 -11.67 -3.37 9.42
N PHE A 131 -11.00 -2.41 8.77
CA PHE A 131 -10.87 -2.36 7.31
C PHE A 131 -9.51 -2.88 6.82
N THR A 132 -8.41 -2.34 7.37
CA THR A 132 -7.07 -2.67 6.88
C THR A 132 -6.38 -3.75 7.73
N ALA A 133 -6.58 -3.73 9.05
CA ALA A 133 -5.90 -4.66 9.94
C ALA A 133 -6.22 -6.14 9.61
N PRO A 134 -7.50 -6.58 9.50
CA PRO A 134 -7.80 -7.98 9.19
C PRO A 134 -7.26 -8.41 7.85
N THR A 135 -7.32 -7.56 6.81
CA THR A 135 -6.78 -7.85 5.49
C THR A 135 -5.27 -8.14 5.54
N TYR A 136 -4.51 -7.33 6.26
CA TYR A 136 -3.07 -7.54 6.35
C TYR A 136 -2.66 -8.66 7.31
N TYR A 137 -3.41 -8.92 8.38
CA TYR A 137 -3.24 -10.14 9.16
C TYR A 137 -3.51 -11.39 8.32
N TYR A 138 -4.51 -11.35 7.45
CA TYR A 138 -4.81 -12.48 6.55
C TYR A 138 -3.68 -12.71 5.55
N LYS A 139 -3.18 -11.66 4.90
CA LYS A 139 -2.02 -11.74 4.00
C LYS A 139 -0.77 -12.25 4.74
N ALA A 140 -0.50 -11.74 5.94
CA ALA A 140 0.61 -12.20 6.77
C ALA A 140 0.46 -13.68 7.15
N GLY A 141 -0.73 -14.11 7.55
CA GLY A 141 -1.02 -15.50 7.92
C GLY A 141 -0.84 -16.47 6.76
N THR A 142 -1.35 -16.14 5.58
CA THR A 142 -1.19 -16.98 4.40
C THR A 142 0.26 -17.09 3.97
N LEU A 143 0.99 -15.99 3.93
CA LEU A 143 2.40 -15.98 3.58
C LEU A 143 3.26 -16.71 4.64
N ALA A 144 2.93 -16.58 5.93
CA ALA A 144 3.61 -17.32 7.00
C ALA A 144 3.43 -18.84 6.86
N LEU A 145 2.23 -19.32 6.42
CA LEU A 145 2.03 -20.74 6.10
C LEU A 145 2.90 -21.20 4.94
N GLU A 146 3.04 -20.40 3.89
CA GLU A 146 3.90 -20.71 2.74
C GLU A 146 5.38 -20.80 3.14
N LEU A 147 5.80 -19.95 4.11
CA LEU A 147 7.14 -19.95 4.67
C LEU A 147 7.37 -21.05 5.74
N GLY A 148 6.37 -21.89 6.02
CA GLY A 148 6.48 -22.94 7.06
C GLY A 148 6.38 -22.41 8.50
N LYS A 149 6.02 -21.14 8.70
CA LYS A 149 5.88 -20.47 10.00
C LYS A 149 4.48 -20.66 10.59
N ALA A 150 4.07 -21.91 10.74
CA ALA A 150 2.71 -22.28 11.11
C ALA A 150 2.24 -21.70 12.44
N LYS A 151 3.11 -21.57 13.44
CA LYS A 151 2.77 -20.98 14.74
C LYS A 151 2.47 -19.49 14.64
N GLU A 152 3.24 -18.76 13.83
CA GLU A 152 3.00 -17.33 13.57
C GLU A 152 1.69 -17.14 12.81
N ALA A 153 1.48 -17.92 11.74
CA ALA A 153 0.24 -17.93 10.97
C ALA A 153 -1.00 -18.14 11.85
N LEU A 154 -0.93 -19.13 12.75
CA LEU A 154 -2.00 -19.40 13.70
C LEU A 154 -2.33 -18.19 14.58
N GLY A 155 -1.31 -17.46 15.04
CA GLY A 155 -1.47 -16.23 15.81
C GLY A 155 -2.20 -15.15 15.02
N TYR A 156 -1.84 -14.95 13.75
CA TYR A 156 -2.48 -13.92 12.89
C TYR A 156 -3.94 -14.27 12.60
N PHE A 157 -4.27 -15.52 12.28
CA PHE A 157 -5.64 -15.92 12.02
C PHE A 157 -6.52 -15.87 13.27
N ASN A 158 -5.98 -16.25 14.43
CA ASN A 158 -6.70 -16.08 15.70
C ASN A 158 -6.96 -14.62 16.03
N THR A 159 -6.01 -13.72 15.72
CA THR A 159 -6.23 -12.27 15.87
C THR A 159 -7.42 -11.78 15.04
N ILE A 160 -7.55 -12.24 13.80
CA ILE A 160 -8.71 -11.90 12.97
C ILE A 160 -10.00 -12.41 13.61
N LYS A 161 -10.02 -13.69 14.01
CA LYS A 161 -11.20 -14.34 14.60
C LYS A 161 -11.69 -13.64 15.87
N GLU A 162 -10.75 -13.23 16.72
CA GLU A 162 -11.04 -12.69 18.06
C GLU A 162 -11.32 -11.17 18.03
N LYS A 163 -10.51 -10.42 17.27
CA LYS A 163 -10.58 -8.96 17.26
C LYS A 163 -11.50 -8.39 16.16
N TYR A 164 -11.59 -9.08 15.03
CA TYR A 164 -12.28 -8.59 13.84
C TYR A 164 -13.34 -9.58 13.33
N PRO A 165 -14.27 -10.06 14.21
CA PRO A 165 -15.21 -11.13 13.85
C PRO A 165 -16.18 -10.73 12.74
N ASN A 166 -16.37 -9.43 12.48
CA ASN A 166 -17.25 -8.91 11.43
C ASN A 166 -16.51 -8.62 10.11
N ALA A 167 -15.18 -8.76 10.07
CA ALA A 167 -14.42 -8.55 8.85
C ALA A 167 -14.71 -9.66 7.83
N THR A 168 -14.61 -9.33 6.55
CA THR A 168 -14.81 -10.30 5.45
C THR A 168 -13.89 -11.52 5.59
N GLU A 169 -12.64 -11.29 6.00
CA GLU A 169 -11.62 -12.31 6.19
C GLU A 169 -12.01 -13.32 7.28
N ALA A 170 -12.75 -12.88 8.32
CA ALA A 170 -13.16 -13.74 9.44
C ALA A 170 -13.99 -14.95 8.99
N SER A 171 -14.71 -14.83 7.89
CA SER A 171 -15.54 -15.92 7.35
C SER A 171 -14.74 -17.14 6.90
N SER A 172 -13.47 -16.98 6.58
CA SER A 172 -12.59 -18.03 6.03
C SER A 172 -11.47 -18.48 6.96
N VAL A 173 -11.22 -17.77 8.06
CA VAL A 173 -10.02 -18.04 8.91
C VAL A 173 -10.03 -19.41 9.59
N ASP A 174 -11.19 -20.01 9.87
CA ASP A 174 -11.25 -21.31 10.54
C ASP A 174 -10.55 -22.40 9.73
N VAL A 175 -10.65 -22.37 8.41
CA VAL A 175 -9.94 -23.32 7.53
C VAL A 175 -8.43 -23.15 7.67
N PHE A 176 -7.95 -21.90 7.71
CA PHE A 176 -6.52 -21.60 7.84
C PHE A 176 -5.99 -21.88 9.24
N ILE A 177 -6.79 -21.68 10.29
CA ILE A 177 -6.49 -22.09 11.67
C ILE A 177 -6.27 -23.59 11.71
N GLY A 178 -7.19 -24.39 11.15
CA GLY A 178 -7.04 -25.83 11.08
C GLY A 178 -5.78 -26.27 10.34
N LYS A 179 -5.46 -25.63 9.20
CA LYS A 179 -4.24 -25.88 8.44
C LYS A 179 -2.98 -25.55 9.27
N ALA A 180 -2.94 -24.39 9.91
CA ALA A 180 -1.81 -23.96 10.74
C ALA A 180 -1.59 -24.90 11.93
N GLN A 181 -2.66 -25.35 12.59
CA GLN A 181 -2.59 -26.33 13.68
C GLN A 181 -2.02 -27.67 13.22
N ALA A 182 -2.42 -28.15 12.05
CA ALA A 182 -1.90 -29.40 11.50
C ALA A 182 -0.42 -29.32 11.17
N MET A 183 0.06 -28.17 10.67
CA MET A 183 1.46 -27.91 10.31
C MET A 183 2.35 -27.59 11.52
N SER A 184 1.77 -27.30 12.69
CA SER A 184 2.50 -26.92 13.91
C SER A 184 2.86 -28.13 14.81
N LYS A 185 2.39 -29.32 14.44
CA LYS A 185 2.65 -30.59 15.13
C LYS A 185 3.99 -31.18 14.69
#